data_295d3e7b0b029485df3373549e7ff263
#
_entry.id   295d3e7b0b029485df3373549e7ff263
#
_cell.length_a   1.000
_cell.length_b   1.000
_cell.length_c   1.000
_cell.angle_alpha   90.00
_cell.angle_beta   90.00
_cell.angle_gamma   90.00
#
_symmetry.space_group_name_H-M   'P 1'
#
loop_
_entity.id
_entity.type
_entity.pdbx_description
1 polymer ?
#
loop_
_entity_poly.entity_id
_entity_poly.type
_entity_poly.pdbx_seq_one_letter_code
_entity_poly.pdbx_strand_id
1 'polypeptide(L)'
;MIKRVAINGFGRIGRMAMRAAHKTKSVSVMHVNEVAGDAESAAHLLEFDSVQGRWDVPVRSAGDAIFVDNNKLSYTSNRGLEETHWQDLGIDIVLDCTGKFKSSEALQPYLEAVSYTHLTLPTKA
;
A
#
# COMPACT_ATOMS: atom_id res chain seq x y z
N MET A 1 -2.22 2.52 20.27
CA MET A 1 -2.25 3.52 19.19
C MET A 1 -2.23 2.82 17.84
N ILE A 2 -3.12 3.25 16.94
CA ILE A 2 -3.19 2.66 15.60
C ILE A 2 -2.09 3.26 14.72
N LYS A 3 -1.29 2.40 14.09
CA LYS A 3 -0.28 2.84 13.14
C LYS A 3 -0.91 3.02 11.77
N ARG A 4 -0.59 4.13 11.11
CA ARG A 4 -1.09 4.46 9.78
C ARG A 4 -0.08 3.96 8.76
N VAL A 5 -0.55 3.11 7.87
CA VAL A 5 0.31 2.36 6.94
C VAL A 5 -0.03 2.75 5.51
N ALA A 6 0.99 2.87 4.69
CA ALA A 6 0.85 2.96 3.24
C ALA A 6 1.50 1.74 2.61
N ILE A 7 0.93 1.28 1.50
CA ILE A 7 1.49 0.18 0.73
C ILE A 7 2.03 0.73 -0.57
N ASN A 8 3.32 0.55 -0.79
CA ASN A 8 3.96 0.92 -2.04
C ASN A 8 4.15 -0.33 -2.89
N GLY A 9 3.43 -0.41 -3.98
CA GLY A 9 3.37 -1.60 -4.80
C GLY A 9 2.15 -2.45 -4.45
N PHE A 10 1.16 -2.47 -5.32
CA PHE A 10 -0.11 -3.15 -5.04
C PHE A 10 -0.30 -4.36 -5.95
N GLY A 11 0.77 -5.12 -6.13
CA GLY A 11 0.71 -6.41 -6.76
C GLY A 11 0.17 -7.46 -5.80
N ARG A 12 0.49 -8.71 -6.06
CA ARG A 12 -0.04 -9.81 -5.26
C ARG A 12 0.31 -9.68 -3.77
N ILE A 13 1.57 -9.38 -3.47
CA ILE A 13 2.01 -9.26 -2.08
C ILE A 13 1.38 -8.06 -1.39
N GLY A 14 1.30 -6.92 -2.09
CA GLY A 14 0.66 -5.73 -1.53
C GLY A 14 -0.81 -5.96 -1.21
N ARG A 15 -1.52 -6.65 -2.10
CA ARG A 15 -2.93 -6.97 -1.88
C ARG A 15 -3.11 -7.97 -0.73
N MET A 16 -2.20 -8.94 -0.61
CA MET A 16 -2.22 -9.85 0.53
C MET A 16 -1.99 -9.10 1.84
N ALA A 17 -1.05 -8.16 1.83
CA ALA A 17 -0.77 -7.33 3.00
C ALA A 17 -1.98 -6.50 3.40
N MET A 18 -2.70 -5.94 2.40
CA MET A 18 -3.92 -5.18 2.66
C MET A 18 -4.98 -6.05 3.34
N ARG A 19 -5.21 -7.24 2.83
CA ARG A 19 -6.19 -8.15 3.41
C ARG A 19 -5.82 -8.55 4.84
N ALA A 20 -4.54 -8.80 5.08
CA ALA A 20 -4.06 -9.15 6.41
C ALA A 20 -4.20 -7.96 7.37
N ALA A 21 -3.84 -6.77 6.90
CA ALA A 21 -3.92 -5.56 7.73
C ALA A 21 -5.36 -5.23 8.12
N HIS A 22 -6.30 -5.50 7.25
CA HIS A 22 -7.72 -5.23 7.53
C HIS A 22 -8.23 -6.02 8.73
N LYS A 23 -7.65 -7.18 8.98
CA LYS A 23 -8.01 -8.03 10.12
C LYS A 23 -7.34 -7.59 11.42
N THR A 24 -6.38 -6.69 11.33
CA THR A 24 -5.57 -6.27 12.47
C THR A 24 -6.04 -4.91 12.96
N LYS A 25 -6.33 -4.80 14.25
CA LYS A 25 -6.83 -3.54 14.81
C LYS A 25 -5.73 -2.53 15.13
N SER A 26 -4.47 -2.96 15.12
CA SER A 26 -3.34 -2.11 15.47
C SER A 26 -2.79 -1.32 14.29
N VAL A 27 -3.22 -1.62 13.07
CA VAL A 27 -2.77 -0.90 11.88
C VAL A 27 -3.98 -0.49 11.04
N SER A 28 -3.82 0.61 10.31
CA SER A 28 -4.83 1.09 9.37
C SER A 28 -4.14 1.48 8.08
N VAL A 29 -4.52 0.86 6.97
CA VAL A 29 -3.96 1.22 5.67
C VAL A 29 -4.69 2.45 5.18
N MET A 30 -3.93 3.51 4.94
CA MET A 30 -4.48 4.82 4.57
C MET A 30 -4.20 5.19 3.12
N HIS A 31 -3.21 4.56 2.49
CA HIS A 31 -2.76 4.94 1.17
C HIS A 31 -2.16 3.76 0.43
N VAL A 32 -2.35 3.73 -0.87
CA VAL A 32 -1.74 2.76 -1.78
C VAL A 32 -1.11 3.52 -2.93
N ASN A 33 0.12 3.17 -3.26
CA ASN A 33 0.80 3.67 -4.45
C ASN A 33 1.11 2.50 -5.36
N GLU A 34 0.69 2.60 -6.63
CA GLU A 34 0.92 1.56 -7.63
C GLU A 34 1.09 2.20 -9.00
N VAL A 35 2.18 1.90 -9.69
CA VAL A 35 2.45 2.49 -11.00
C VAL A 35 1.61 1.88 -12.12
N ALA A 36 1.17 0.64 -11.95
CA ALA A 36 0.39 -0.05 -12.98
C ALA A 36 -1.10 0.04 -12.67
N GLY A 37 -1.89 0.49 -13.64
CA GLY A 37 -3.33 0.56 -13.48
C GLY A 37 -3.79 1.79 -12.71
N ASP A 38 -5.01 1.74 -12.26
CA ASP A 38 -5.65 2.84 -11.55
C ASP A 38 -6.39 2.32 -10.30
N ALA A 39 -7.04 3.23 -9.58
CA ALA A 39 -7.76 2.86 -8.36
C ALA A 39 -8.88 1.84 -8.63
N GLU A 40 -9.57 1.97 -9.76
CA GLU A 40 -10.62 1.04 -10.14
C GLU A 40 -10.07 -0.38 -10.34
N SER A 41 -8.98 -0.49 -11.10
CA SER A 41 -8.32 -1.78 -11.33
C SER A 41 -7.80 -2.37 -10.02
N ALA A 42 -7.20 -1.54 -9.19
CA ALA A 42 -6.65 -1.98 -7.92
C ALA A 42 -7.76 -2.50 -6.99
N ALA A 43 -8.88 -1.79 -6.94
CA ALA A 43 -10.02 -2.21 -6.13
C ALA A 43 -10.57 -3.56 -6.61
N HIS A 44 -10.67 -3.72 -7.92
CA HIS A 44 -11.16 -4.97 -8.51
C HIS A 44 -10.24 -6.14 -8.14
N LEU A 45 -8.94 -5.95 -8.31
CA LEU A 45 -7.97 -6.99 -8.01
C LEU A 45 -7.90 -7.31 -6.51
N LEU A 46 -8.16 -6.31 -5.68
CA LEU A 46 -8.20 -6.54 -4.24
C LEU A 46 -9.39 -7.41 -3.84
N GLU A 47 -10.53 -7.18 -4.45
CA GLU A 47 -11.74 -7.94 -4.16
C GLU A 47 -11.70 -9.34 -4.79
N PHE A 48 -11.23 -9.46 -6.01
CA PHE A 48 -11.25 -10.70 -6.78
C PHE A 48 -9.83 -11.17 -7.07
N ASP A 49 -9.27 -11.93 -6.14
CA ASP A 49 -7.92 -12.48 -6.31
C ASP A 49 -8.03 -13.89 -6.88
N SER A 50 -7.24 -14.19 -7.91
CA SER A 50 -7.29 -15.50 -8.57
C SER A 50 -6.78 -16.64 -7.69
N VAL A 51 -5.93 -16.33 -6.71
CA VAL A 51 -5.37 -17.34 -5.80
C VAL A 51 -6.12 -17.38 -4.48
N GLN A 52 -6.38 -16.19 -3.89
CA GLN A 52 -7.05 -16.07 -2.61
C GLN A 52 -8.57 -16.16 -2.71
N GLY A 53 -9.10 -16.03 -3.93
CA GLY A 53 -10.53 -15.99 -4.16
C GLY A 53 -11.13 -14.63 -3.85
N ARG A 54 -12.45 -14.55 -3.91
CA ARG A 54 -13.15 -13.32 -3.62
C ARG A 54 -13.07 -12.99 -2.13
N TRP A 55 -12.73 -11.73 -1.85
CA TRP A 55 -12.72 -11.24 -0.48
C TRP A 55 -14.16 -10.94 -0.05
N ASP A 56 -14.51 -11.30 1.17
CA ASP A 56 -15.86 -11.09 1.69
C ASP A 56 -16.07 -9.66 2.22
N VAL A 57 -15.05 -8.83 2.14
CA VAL A 57 -15.13 -7.42 2.51
C VAL A 57 -15.49 -6.61 1.27
N PRO A 58 -16.48 -5.71 1.34
CA PRO A 58 -16.85 -4.89 0.18
C PRO A 58 -15.72 -3.93 -0.20
N VAL A 59 -15.38 -3.91 -1.48
CA VAL A 59 -14.35 -3.03 -2.02
C VAL A 59 -14.94 -2.29 -3.21
N ARG A 60 -14.74 -0.97 -3.25
CA ARG A 60 -15.17 -0.14 -4.37
C ARG A 60 -14.15 0.95 -4.62
N SER A 61 -14.24 1.60 -5.75
CA SER A 61 -13.38 2.74 -6.09
C SER A 61 -14.25 3.95 -6.39
N ALA A 62 -13.70 5.12 -6.13
CA ALA A 62 -14.33 6.39 -6.50
C ALA A 62 -13.21 7.40 -6.74
N GLY A 63 -13.05 7.83 -8.00
CA GLY A 63 -11.96 8.73 -8.38
C GLY A 63 -10.61 8.09 -8.10
N ASP A 64 -9.78 8.79 -7.34
CA ASP A 64 -8.44 8.33 -6.99
C ASP A 64 -8.40 7.65 -5.62
N ALA A 65 -9.53 7.05 -5.21
CA ALA A 65 -9.58 6.41 -3.90
C ALA A 65 -10.14 5.01 -4.01
N ILE A 66 -9.73 4.18 -3.05
CA ILE A 66 -10.27 2.84 -2.87
C ILE A 66 -11.00 2.83 -1.54
N PHE A 67 -12.19 2.27 -1.50
CA PHE A 67 -12.94 2.13 -0.26
C PHE A 67 -13.01 0.66 0.10
N VAL A 68 -12.41 0.33 1.22
CA VAL A 68 -12.45 -1.03 1.78
C VAL A 68 -13.40 -0.97 2.95
N ASP A 69 -14.56 -1.57 2.77
CA ASP A 69 -15.68 -1.40 3.69
C ASP A 69 -16.02 0.10 3.74
N ASN A 70 -15.93 0.76 4.88
CA ASN A 70 -16.16 2.19 4.99
C ASN A 70 -14.86 3.00 5.10
N ASN A 71 -13.72 2.35 4.95
CA ASN A 71 -12.43 3.01 5.08
C ASN A 71 -11.91 3.48 3.73
N LYS A 72 -11.58 4.75 3.65
CA LYS A 72 -11.04 5.34 2.43
C LYS A 72 -9.52 5.21 2.42
N LEU A 73 -8.99 4.68 1.31
CA LEU A 73 -7.57 4.65 1.03
C LEU A 73 -7.32 5.58 -0.15
N SER A 74 -6.44 6.55 0.00
CA SER A 74 -6.02 7.36 -1.14
C SER A 74 -5.11 6.54 -2.05
N TYR A 75 -5.02 6.93 -3.31
CA TYR A 75 -4.29 6.17 -4.32
C TYR A 75 -3.42 7.09 -5.15
N THR A 76 -2.18 6.69 -5.39
CA THR A 76 -1.28 7.40 -6.30
C THR A 76 -0.60 6.40 -7.23
N SER A 77 0.00 6.91 -8.32
CA SER A 77 0.70 6.09 -9.31
C SER A 77 2.11 6.64 -9.55
N ASN A 78 2.79 6.99 -8.50
CA ASN A 78 4.14 7.55 -8.58
C ASN A 78 5.17 6.44 -8.75
N ARG A 79 6.13 6.64 -9.66
CA ARG A 79 7.16 5.63 -9.94
C ARG A 79 8.22 5.58 -8.87
N GLY A 80 8.65 6.74 -8.38
CA GLY A 80 9.65 6.81 -7.34
C GLY A 80 9.01 6.92 -5.98
N LEU A 81 9.57 6.25 -5.00
CA LEU A 81 9.08 6.30 -3.64
C LEU A 81 9.11 7.73 -3.11
N GLU A 82 10.13 8.49 -3.51
CA GLU A 82 10.31 9.87 -3.09
C GLU A 82 9.29 10.83 -3.68
N GLU A 83 8.57 10.42 -4.72
CA GLU A 83 7.54 11.26 -5.34
C GLU A 83 6.27 11.34 -4.51
N THR A 84 6.09 10.41 -3.59
CA THR A 84 4.94 10.42 -2.69
C THR A 84 5.37 11.03 -1.37
N HIS A 85 4.64 12.05 -0.94
CA HIS A 85 4.94 12.77 0.29
C HIS A 85 4.25 12.07 1.47
N TRP A 86 4.87 10.99 1.93
CA TRP A 86 4.30 10.12 2.95
C TRP A 86 3.96 10.85 4.25
N GLN A 87 4.81 11.80 4.64
CA GLN A 87 4.58 12.58 5.85
C GLN A 87 3.32 13.44 5.74
N ASP A 88 3.11 14.03 4.56
CA ASP A 88 1.94 14.88 4.33
C ASP A 88 0.65 14.06 4.36
N LEU A 89 0.75 12.77 4.11
CA LEU A 89 -0.37 11.84 4.18
C LEU A 89 -0.59 11.30 5.60
N GLY A 90 0.26 11.67 6.53
CA GLY A 90 0.17 11.20 7.90
C GLY A 90 0.54 9.73 8.08
N ILE A 91 1.43 9.24 7.25
CA ILE A 91 1.82 7.82 7.24
C ILE A 91 2.93 7.58 8.26
N ASP A 92 2.78 6.56 9.08
CA ASP A 92 3.77 6.14 10.06
C ASP A 92 4.72 5.08 9.49
N ILE A 93 4.18 4.17 8.67
CA ILE A 93 4.94 3.06 8.12
C ILE A 93 4.65 2.93 6.64
N VAL A 94 5.69 2.85 5.82
CA VAL A 94 5.55 2.51 4.41
C VAL A 94 5.99 1.07 4.22
N LEU A 95 5.08 0.24 3.76
CA LEU A 95 5.37 -1.16 3.45
C LEU A 95 5.64 -1.26 1.95
N ASP A 96 6.89 -1.53 1.61
CA ASP A 96 7.28 -1.65 0.20
C ASP A 96 7.09 -3.07 -0.29
N CYS A 97 6.18 -3.23 -1.23
CA CYS A 97 5.83 -4.53 -1.82
C CYS A 97 6.16 -4.57 -3.31
N THR A 98 7.01 -3.66 -3.80
CA THR A 98 7.35 -3.59 -5.21
C THR A 98 8.37 -4.66 -5.63
N GLY A 99 9.17 -5.13 -4.69
CA GLY A 99 10.26 -6.04 -4.98
C GLY A 99 11.45 -5.37 -5.64
N LYS A 100 11.46 -4.03 -5.74
CA LYS A 100 12.55 -3.30 -6.39
C LYS A 100 13.75 -3.08 -5.49
N PHE A 101 13.53 -3.00 -4.19
CA PHE A 101 14.56 -2.60 -3.24
C PHE A 101 15.14 -3.82 -2.57
N LYS A 102 16.21 -4.35 -3.14
CA LYS A 102 16.85 -5.58 -2.66
C LYS A 102 18.17 -5.33 -1.96
N SER A 103 18.64 -4.09 -1.95
CA SER A 103 19.89 -3.73 -1.29
C SER A 103 19.74 -2.40 -0.58
N SER A 104 20.60 -2.18 0.41
CA SER A 104 20.59 -0.92 1.14
C SER A 104 20.96 0.26 0.25
N GLU A 105 21.79 0.03 -0.76
CA GLU A 105 22.18 1.09 -1.69
C GLU A 105 21.00 1.56 -2.53
N ALA A 106 20.17 0.63 -2.99
CA ALA A 106 18.98 0.97 -3.75
C ALA A 106 17.97 1.72 -2.90
N LEU A 107 17.99 1.52 -1.60
CA LEU A 107 17.06 2.18 -0.68
C LEU A 107 17.51 3.58 -0.26
N GLN A 108 18.80 3.89 -0.38
CA GLN A 108 19.34 5.12 0.17
C GLN A 108 18.57 6.39 -0.21
N PRO A 109 18.24 6.63 -1.49
CA PRO A 109 17.48 7.82 -1.85
C PRO A 109 16.08 7.85 -1.24
N TYR A 110 15.52 6.69 -0.99
CA TYR A 110 14.15 6.57 -0.49
C TYR A 110 14.06 6.73 1.01
N LEU A 111 15.13 6.39 1.73
CA LEU A 111 15.17 6.62 3.16
C LEU A 111 15.07 8.09 3.52
N GLU A 112 15.58 8.96 2.64
CA GLU A 112 15.46 10.39 2.84
C GLU A 112 14.03 10.86 2.67
N ALA A 113 13.29 10.27 1.73
CA ALA A 113 11.90 10.63 1.46
C ALA A 113 10.97 10.19 2.60
N VAL A 114 11.37 9.19 3.38
CA VAL A 114 10.57 8.67 4.48
C VAL A 114 11.28 8.87 5.82
N SER A 115 12.03 9.97 5.97
CA SER A 115 12.89 10.20 7.14
C SER A 115 12.14 10.16 8.47
N TYR A 116 10.87 10.51 8.49
CA TYR A 116 10.03 10.43 9.69
C TYR A 116 9.01 9.30 9.61
N THR A 117 9.15 8.42 8.64
CA THR A 117 8.25 7.31 8.39
C THR A 117 9.09 6.04 8.26
N HIS A 118 8.68 4.98 8.91
CA HIS A 118 9.39 3.71 8.78
C HIS A 118 9.11 3.07 7.43
N LEU A 119 10.17 2.62 6.76
CA LEU A 119 10.07 1.85 5.54
C LEU A 119 10.31 0.39 5.89
N THR A 120 9.32 -0.44 5.61
CA THR A 120 9.40 -1.87 5.86
C THR A 120 9.33 -2.62 4.54
N LEU A 121 10.28 -3.54 4.34
CA LEU A 121 10.30 -4.41 3.17
C LEU A 121 9.79 -5.78 3.60
N PRO A 122 8.90 -6.40 2.82
CA PRO A 122 8.46 -7.75 3.14
C PRO A 122 9.62 -8.72 2.99
N THR A 123 9.61 -9.74 3.83
CA THR A 123 10.57 -10.83 3.66
C THR A 123 10.29 -11.50 2.33
N LYS A 124 11.35 -12.02 1.75
CA LYS A 124 11.25 -12.68 0.46
C LYS A 124 10.28 -13.85 0.55
N ALA A 125 9.31 -13.82 -0.31
CA ALA A 125 8.33 -14.90 -0.38
C ALA A 125 8.79 -15.95 -1.37
#